data_411b98f53cc08789e1569836e5eceb7e
#
_entry.id   411b98f53cc08789e1569836e5eceb7e
#
_cell.length_a   1.000
_cell.length_b   1.000
_cell.length_c   1.000
_cell.angle_alpha   90.00
_cell.angle_beta   90.00
_cell.angle_gamma   90.00
#
_symmetry.space_group_name_H-M   'P 1'
#
loop_
_entity.id
_entity.type
_entity.pdbx_description
1 polymer ?
#
loop_
_entity_poly.entity_id
_entity_poly.type
_entity_poly.pdbx_seq_one_letter_code
_entity_poly.pdbx_strand_id
1 'polypeptide(L)'
;MNRPAALLLLFPLMTQAADYAARRTTVDDVEIVQLLDNVRHMEVSIAPSIGNIAYEMKVNGQNVLWAPFYSPAELRDKQPFCCVPFLAPWANRLDDDSFWANGKKFLLNADLGNVRRDANRKPIHGLLTFTPLWSVTGSGADAHSAWVTSRLEFWRHPALMAQFPFAHNLTMTYRLANGELEVETSIENLSSSPLPVAIGFHPYFQLHDAPRDQWKVHIAARDHMQLNKELIPTGEHKPVEFADPQPLHAIQFDDVFSNLVRGADGRAQFWVEGKKERITVTYGPKYTVAVIYAPAARDFICFEPMSAITDGFNLAHSGVYKELQSVPAGSVWKESFWITPTGF
;
A
#
# COMPACT_ATOMS: atom_id res chain seq x y z
N MET A 1 4.40 -75.04 21.95
CA MET A 1 4.12 -74.26 20.72
C MET A 1 4.15 -72.80 21.07
N ASN A 2 5.30 -72.13 20.93
CA ASN A 2 5.47 -70.70 21.22
C ASN A 2 5.19 -69.91 19.96
N ARG A 3 4.20 -68.99 20.04
CA ARG A 3 3.93 -67.99 18.98
C ARG A 3 4.81 -66.75 19.22
N PRO A 4 5.52 -66.22 18.22
CA PRO A 4 6.26 -64.97 18.38
C PRO A 4 5.27 -63.80 18.37
N ALA A 5 5.42 -62.89 19.34
CA ALA A 5 4.72 -61.61 19.37
C ALA A 5 5.36 -60.67 18.34
N ALA A 6 4.58 -60.20 17.36
CA ALA A 6 5.00 -59.20 16.40
C ALA A 6 4.93 -57.80 17.09
N LEU A 7 6.12 -57.20 17.26
CA LEU A 7 6.24 -55.83 17.76
C LEU A 7 5.95 -54.86 16.59
N LEU A 8 4.77 -54.21 16.60
CA LEU A 8 4.44 -53.13 15.66
C LEU A 8 5.20 -51.86 16.07
N LEU A 9 6.24 -51.52 15.35
CA LEU A 9 6.91 -50.24 15.45
C LEU A 9 6.04 -49.16 14.76
N LEU A 10 5.30 -48.40 15.55
CA LEU A 10 4.63 -47.15 15.12
C LEU A 10 5.72 -46.07 14.94
N PHE A 11 6.12 -45.80 13.70
CA PHE A 11 6.88 -44.61 13.38
C PHE A 11 5.91 -43.42 13.45
N PRO A 12 6.23 -42.32 14.21
CA PRO A 12 5.46 -41.11 14.14
C PRO A 12 5.57 -40.54 12.73
N LEU A 13 4.46 -40.36 12.02
CA LEU A 13 4.40 -39.53 10.83
C LEU A 13 4.77 -38.11 11.27
N MET A 14 5.99 -37.69 10.96
CA MET A 14 6.34 -36.26 11.02
C MET A 14 5.54 -35.60 9.90
N THR A 15 4.45 -34.91 10.26
CA THR A 15 3.77 -34.01 9.36
C THR A 15 4.73 -32.86 9.07
N GLN A 16 5.29 -32.84 7.86
CA GLN A 16 6.08 -31.70 7.39
C GLN A 16 5.17 -30.47 7.41
N ALA A 17 5.64 -29.37 8.04
CA ALA A 17 4.89 -28.13 8.03
C ALA A 17 4.68 -27.70 6.57
N ALA A 18 3.47 -27.23 6.24
CA ALA A 18 3.19 -26.73 4.89
C ALA A 18 4.11 -25.54 4.58
N ASP A 19 4.56 -25.42 3.32
CA ASP A 19 5.44 -24.33 2.89
C ASP A 19 4.79 -22.95 3.09
N TYR A 20 3.48 -22.88 2.90
CA TYR A 20 2.67 -21.67 3.12
C TYR A 20 1.54 -21.93 4.08
N ALA A 21 1.16 -20.91 4.85
CA ALA A 21 -0.03 -20.95 5.72
C ALA A 21 -0.69 -19.57 5.82
N ALA A 22 -2.02 -19.58 5.97
CA ALA A 22 -2.80 -18.41 6.36
C ALA A 22 -3.52 -18.73 7.67
N ARG A 23 -3.41 -17.85 8.66
CA ARG A 23 -4.01 -18.02 9.98
C ARG A 23 -4.81 -16.80 10.36
N ARG A 24 -5.98 -17.00 10.94
CA ARG A 24 -6.76 -15.93 11.58
C ARG A 24 -6.58 -16.06 13.09
N THR A 25 -6.27 -14.96 13.73
CA THR A 25 -6.09 -14.87 15.19
C THR A 25 -6.65 -13.56 15.70
N THR A 26 -6.78 -13.44 17.01
CA THR A 26 -7.14 -12.20 17.68
C THR A 26 -6.01 -11.82 18.61
N VAL A 27 -5.50 -10.62 18.48
CA VAL A 27 -4.46 -10.03 19.36
C VAL A 27 -4.98 -8.70 19.88
N ASP A 28 -5.07 -8.53 21.18
CA ASP A 28 -5.57 -7.32 21.85
C ASP A 28 -6.96 -6.88 21.32
N ASP A 29 -7.87 -7.83 21.17
CA ASP A 29 -9.22 -7.64 20.62
C ASP A 29 -9.26 -7.13 19.16
N VAL A 30 -8.16 -7.23 18.43
CA VAL A 30 -8.07 -6.94 17.00
C VAL A 30 -7.94 -8.24 16.22
N GLU A 31 -8.82 -8.46 15.23
CA GLU A 31 -8.67 -9.58 14.32
C GLU A 31 -7.46 -9.36 13.41
N ILE A 32 -6.59 -10.38 13.33
CA ILE A 32 -5.38 -10.38 12.50
C ILE A 32 -5.42 -11.57 11.56
N VAL A 33 -5.05 -11.35 10.31
CA VAL A 33 -4.75 -12.42 9.36
C VAL A 33 -3.25 -12.45 9.13
N GLN A 34 -2.63 -13.60 9.41
CA GLN A 34 -1.20 -13.84 9.22
C GLN A 34 -1.00 -14.71 7.99
N LEU A 35 -0.15 -14.26 7.07
CA LEU A 35 0.34 -15.01 5.91
C LEU A 35 1.77 -15.44 6.19
N LEU A 36 2.08 -16.73 6.01
CA LEU A 36 3.37 -17.32 6.32
C LEU A 36 3.98 -17.97 5.07
N ASP A 37 5.26 -17.69 4.80
CA ASP A 37 6.16 -18.46 3.94
C ASP A 37 7.19 -19.12 4.86
N ASN A 38 6.96 -20.38 5.20
CA ASN A 38 7.79 -21.14 6.14
C ASN A 38 9.16 -21.50 5.55
N VAL A 39 9.28 -21.52 4.23
CA VAL A 39 10.55 -21.81 3.53
C VAL A 39 11.51 -20.64 3.61
N ARG A 40 10.97 -19.40 3.50
CA ARG A 40 11.75 -18.16 3.53
C ARG A 40 11.69 -17.43 4.85
N HIS A 41 11.06 -18.04 5.86
CA HIS A 41 10.86 -17.44 7.19
C HIS A 41 10.25 -16.03 7.12
N MET A 42 9.21 -15.89 6.27
CA MET A 42 8.48 -14.64 6.13
C MET A 42 7.11 -14.73 6.76
N GLU A 43 6.71 -13.62 7.38
CA GLU A 43 5.40 -13.45 7.98
C GLU A 43 4.86 -12.07 7.65
N VAL A 44 3.59 -11.99 7.21
CA VAL A 44 2.87 -10.73 6.98
C VAL A 44 1.60 -10.74 7.83
N SER A 45 1.43 -9.71 8.67
CA SER A 45 0.27 -9.54 9.53
C SER A 45 -0.61 -8.41 9.03
N ILE A 46 -1.87 -8.71 8.73
CA ILE A 46 -2.87 -7.79 8.22
C ILE A 46 -3.98 -7.58 9.26
N ALA A 47 -4.36 -6.31 9.51
CA ALA A 47 -5.47 -5.93 10.38
C ALA A 47 -6.66 -5.42 9.55
N PRO A 48 -7.65 -6.28 9.20
CA PRO A 48 -8.79 -5.89 8.37
C PRO A 48 -9.59 -4.74 8.97
N SER A 49 -9.85 -4.77 10.27
CA SER A 49 -10.63 -3.74 10.99
C SER A 49 -9.88 -2.42 11.22
N ILE A 50 -8.64 -2.29 10.75
CA ILE A 50 -7.84 -1.06 10.82
C ILE A 50 -7.37 -0.71 9.40
N GLY A 51 -8.28 -0.27 8.54
CA GLY A 51 -7.96 0.11 7.15
C GLY A 51 -7.51 -1.04 6.25
N ASN A 52 -7.68 -2.30 6.66
CA ASN A 52 -7.14 -3.49 6.00
C ASN A 52 -5.61 -3.40 5.80
N ILE A 53 -4.92 -2.84 6.78
CA ILE A 53 -3.49 -2.50 6.71
C ILE A 53 -2.61 -3.73 6.94
N ALA A 54 -1.61 -3.96 6.09
CA ALA A 54 -0.48 -4.80 6.43
C ALA A 54 0.42 -3.99 7.37
N TYR A 55 0.41 -4.34 8.66
CA TYR A 55 1.11 -3.56 9.69
C TYR A 55 2.46 -4.13 10.08
N GLU A 56 2.72 -5.37 9.71
CA GLU A 56 3.96 -6.06 9.98
C GLU A 56 4.33 -6.95 8.79
N MET A 57 5.60 -6.95 8.39
CA MET A 57 6.17 -7.86 7.42
C MET A 57 7.56 -8.24 7.92
N LYS A 58 7.70 -9.46 8.41
CA LYS A 58 8.95 -9.98 8.97
C LYS A 58 9.65 -10.90 8.00
N VAL A 59 10.98 -10.79 7.95
CA VAL A 59 11.88 -11.75 7.32
C VAL A 59 12.91 -12.18 8.37
N ASN A 60 13.04 -13.46 8.64
CA ASN A 60 13.91 -13.99 9.70
C ASN A 60 13.70 -13.29 11.07
N GLY A 61 12.44 -12.90 11.36
CA GLY A 61 12.07 -12.21 12.60
C GLY A 61 12.29 -10.70 12.61
N GLN A 62 12.90 -10.10 11.58
CA GLN A 62 13.11 -8.65 11.44
C GLN A 62 11.97 -8.01 10.68
N ASN A 63 11.31 -6.99 11.25
CA ASN A 63 10.21 -6.28 10.58
C ASN A 63 10.76 -5.27 9.58
N VAL A 64 10.46 -5.45 8.30
CA VAL A 64 10.90 -4.55 7.21
C VAL A 64 10.01 -3.31 7.08
N LEU A 65 8.82 -3.33 7.72
CA LEU A 65 7.94 -2.16 7.79
C LEU A 65 8.27 -1.32 9.04
N TRP A 66 8.32 -0.01 8.87
CA TRP A 66 8.42 0.90 9.99
C TRP A 66 7.08 0.99 10.71
N ALA A 67 7.05 0.63 12.00
CA ALA A 67 5.85 0.52 12.81
C ALA A 67 6.12 1.10 14.22
N PRO A 68 5.70 2.35 14.50
CA PRO A 68 6.01 3.05 15.76
C PRO A 68 4.98 2.73 16.86
N PHE A 69 4.64 1.48 17.04
CA PHE A 69 3.72 0.99 18.07
C PHE A 69 4.15 -0.41 18.53
N TYR A 70 3.62 -0.86 19.66
CA TYR A 70 3.97 -2.15 20.27
C TYR A 70 2.88 -3.21 20.14
N SER A 71 1.65 -2.83 19.79
CA SER A 71 0.54 -3.79 19.68
C SER A 71 -0.51 -3.34 18.64
N PRO A 72 -1.32 -4.28 18.12
CA PRO A 72 -2.45 -3.95 17.24
C PRO A 72 -3.49 -3.02 17.90
N ALA A 73 -3.70 -3.11 19.22
CA ALA A 73 -4.57 -2.18 19.93
C ALA A 73 -4.02 -0.75 19.89
N GLU A 74 -2.73 -0.58 20.07
CA GLU A 74 -2.08 0.73 19.98
C GLU A 74 -2.20 1.33 18.57
N LEU A 75 -2.05 0.50 17.52
CA LEU A 75 -2.29 0.90 16.14
C LEU A 75 -3.74 1.37 15.94
N ARG A 76 -4.72 0.62 16.45
CA ARG A 76 -6.15 0.97 16.38
C ARG A 76 -6.45 2.27 17.10
N ASP A 77 -5.94 2.45 18.30
CA ASP A 77 -6.32 3.55 19.19
C ASP A 77 -5.59 4.86 18.87
N LYS A 78 -4.30 4.78 18.47
CA LYS A 78 -3.47 5.96 18.15
C LYS A 78 -3.44 6.31 16.67
N GLN A 79 -3.72 5.37 15.78
CA GLN A 79 -3.72 5.52 14.32
C GLN A 79 -2.47 6.26 13.78
N PRO A 80 -1.24 5.85 14.16
CA PRO A 80 -0.04 6.45 13.62
C PRO A 80 0.03 6.17 12.12
N PHE A 81 0.47 7.17 11.33
CA PHE A 81 0.62 6.98 9.88
C PHE A 81 1.92 6.21 9.63
N CYS A 82 1.80 4.91 9.31
CA CYS A 82 2.92 3.95 9.20
C CYS A 82 2.48 2.70 8.43
N CYS A 83 3.40 1.73 8.29
CA CYS A 83 3.06 0.41 7.75
C CYS A 83 2.73 0.46 6.25
N VAL A 84 1.60 -0.13 5.78
CA VAL A 84 1.16 -0.11 4.37
C VAL A 84 -0.28 0.44 4.28
N PRO A 85 -0.52 1.73 4.57
CA PRO A 85 -1.86 2.29 4.54
C PRO A 85 -2.37 2.47 3.12
N PHE A 86 -3.66 2.19 2.91
CA PHE A 86 -4.38 2.42 1.67
C PHE A 86 -4.98 3.81 1.63
N LEU A 87 -4.76 4.54 0.54
CA LEU A 87 -5.16 5.91 0.33
C LEU A 87 -6.28 5.95 -0.72
N ALA A 88 -7.52 6.11 -0.28
CA ALA A 88 -8.69 6.11 -1.16
C ALA A 88 -9.84 6.94 -0.54
N PRO A 89 -10.70 7.54 -1.38
CA PRO A 89 -10.75 7.50 -2.84
C PRO A 89 -9.75 8.41 -3.56
N TRP A 90 -8.92 9.17 -2.83
CA TRP A 90 -7.76 9.89 -3.38
C TRP A 90 -6.51 9.66 -2.53
N ALA A 91 -5.38 9.58 -3.20
CA ALA A 91 -4.07 9.59 -2.58
C ALA A 91 -3.54 11.03 -2.49
N ASN A 92 -2.70 11.28 -1.48
CA ASN A 92 -2.11 12.58 -1.24
C ASN A 92 -3.18 13.70 -1.07
N ARG A 93 -2.90 14.97 -1.44
CA ARG A 93 -3.72 16.15 -1.13
C ARG A 93 -4.76 16.44 -2.20
N LEU A 94 -5.84 17.11 -1.78
CA LEU A 94 -6.67 17.95 -2.64
C LEU A 94 -6.39 19.41 -2.33
N ASP A 95 -6.35 20.26 -3.36
CA ASP A 95 -6.04 21.69 -3.18
C ASP A 95 -7.15 22.44 -2.44
N ASP A 96 -8.41 22.06 -2.70
CA ASP A 96 -9.62 22.63 -2.09
C ASP A 96 -10.39 21.59 -1.25
N ASP A 97 -11.39 22.06 -0.49
CA ASP A 97 -12.45 21.21 0.10
C ASP A 97 -13.45 20.75 -0.98
N SER A 98 -12.93 20.38 -2.13
CA SER A 98 -13.71 19.95 -3.29
C SER A 98 -12.87 19.21 -4.30
N PHE A 99 -13.54 18.48 -5.19
CA PHE A 99 -12.91 17.88 -6.34
C PHE A 99 -13.84 17.92 -7.56
N TRP A 100 -13.26 17.78 -8.76
CA TRP A 100 -14.00 17.71 -10.00
C TRP A 100 -14.00 16.30 -10.56
N ALA A 101 -15.16 15.85 -11.03
CA ALA A 101 -15.28 14.59 -11.77
C ALA A 101 -16.45 14.68 -12.77
N ASN A 102 -16.27 14.14 -13.97
CA ASN A 102 -17.29 14.12 -15.02
C ASN A 102 -17.90 15.50 -15.30
N GLY A 103 -17.08 16.57 -15.25
CA GLY A 103 -17.51 17.95 -15.49
C GLY A 103 -18.33 18.57 -14.34
N LYS A 104 -18.41 17.94 -13.16
CA LYS A 104 -19.13 18.44 -11.99
C LYS A 104 -18.17 18.66 -10.82
N LYS A 105 -18.42 19.73 -10.03
CA LYS A 105 -17.73 19.99 -8.77
C LYS A 105 -18.46 19.33 -7.62
N PHE A 106 -17.74 18.58 -6.80
CA PHE A 106 -18.23 17.95 -5.57
C PHE A 106 -17.56 18.61 -4.38
N LEU A 107 -18.35 19.02 -3.39
CA LEU A 107 -17.86 19.65 -2.16
C LEU A 107 -17.68 18.56 -1.08
N LEU A 108 -16.58 18.65 -0.34
CA LEU A 108 -16.39 17.85 0.86
C LEU A 108 -17.16 18.49 2.02
N ASN A 109 -17.92 17.66 2.75
CA ASN A 109 -18.64 18.10 3.93
C ASN A 109 -17.74 17.97 5.17
N ALA A 110 -17.20 19.09 5.65
CA ALA A 110 -16.34 19.13 6.82
C ALA A 110 -17.04 18.68 8.12
N ASP A 111 -18.38 18.87 8.23
CA ASP A 111 -19.15 18.53 9.43
C ASP A 111 -19.25 17.03 9.70
N LEU A 112 -18.98 16.20 8.68
CA LEU A 112 -18.89 14.73 8.86
C LEU A 112 -17.64 14.29 9.64
N GLY A 113 -16.62 15.14 9.75
CA GLY A 113 -15.41 14.87 10.55
C GLY A 113 -14.55 13.69 10.04
N ASN A 114 -14.85 13.13 8.85
CA ASN A 114 -14.19 11.95 8.30
C ASN A 114 -13.14 12.26 7.23
N VAL A 115 -12.82 13.54 7.01
CA VAL A 115 -11.76 14.00 6.12
C VAL A 115 -10.51 14.34 6.91
N ARG A 116 -9.44 13.60 6.69
CA ARG A 116 -8.13 13.90 7.26
C ARG A 116 -7.55 15.15 6.61
N ARG A 117 -6.79 15.96 7.41
CA ARG A 117 -6.15 17.18 6.92
C ARG A 117 -4.67 17.21 7.28
N ASP A 118 -3.86 17.78 6.39
CA ASP A 118 -2.44 18.03 6.62
C ASP A 118 -2.23 19.32 7.47
N ALA A 119 -0.97 19.71 7.67
CA ALA A 119 -0.60 20.91 8.42
C ALA A 119 -1.11 22.20 7.76
N ASN A 120 -1.31 22.22 6.45
CA ASN A 120 -1.88 23.33 5.68
C ASN A 120 -3.41 23.28 5.63
N ARG A 121 -4.04 22.36 6.38
CA ARG A 121 -5.48 22.09 6.42
C ARG A 121 -6.06 21.55 5.10
N LYS A 122 -5.24 21.10 4.16
CA LYS A 122 -5.68 20.46 2.91
C LYS A 122 -6.22 19.05 3.20
N PRO A 123 -7.33 18.64 2.56
CA PRO A 123 -7.78 17.23 2.60
C PRO A 123 -6.68 16.30 2.09
N ILE A 124 -6.35 15.26 2.85
CA ILE A 124 -5.23 14.38 2.52
C ILE A 124 -5.58 12.90 2.74
N HIS A 125 -5.11 12.04 1.84
CA HIS A 125 -5.14 10.57 1.92
C HIS A 125 -6.54 9.93 2.00
N GLY A 126 -7.55 10.61 1.49
CA GLY A 126 -8.90 10.07 1.34
C GLY A 126 -9.61 9.81 2.67
N LEU A 127 -10.39 8.73 2.69
CA LEU A 127 -11.36 8.44 3.76
C LEU A 127 -11.13 7.07 4.42
N LEU A 128 -10.25 6.21 3.86
CA LEU A 128 -10.24 4.77 4.17
C LEU A 128 -9.02 4.29 4.96
N THR A 129 -8.06 5.16 5.26
CA THR A 129 -6.74 4.78 5.84
C THR A 129 -6.85 3.88 7.08
N PHE A 130 -7.76 4.18 8.02
CA PHE A 130 -7.95 3.41 9.26
C PHE A 130 -9.40 2.94 9.44
N THR A 131 -10.19 2.90 8.37
CA THR A 131 -11.60 2.54 8.46
C THR A 131 -11.78 1.09 8.92
N PRO A 132 -12.73 0.81 9.83
CA PRO A 132 -13.03 -0.57 10.25
C PRO A 132 -13.99 -1.31 9.30
N LEU A 133 -14.28 -0.75 8.12
CA LEU A 133 -15.37 -1.19 7.24
C LEU A 133 -15.00 -2.35 6.31
N TRP A 134 -13.76 -2.83 6.36
CA TRP A 134 -13.33 -3.97 5.57
C TRP A 134 -13.78 -5.30 6.20
N SER A 135 -14.21 -6.22 5.35
CA SER A 135 -14.60 -7.58 5.75
C SER A 135 -13.77 -8.61 4.99
N VAL A 136 -13.18 -9.57 5.69
CA VAL A 136 -12.48 -10.69 5.06
C VAL A 136 -13.49 -11.59 4.35
N THR A 137 -13.34 -11.73 3.05
CA THR A 137 -14.19 -12.59 2.20
C THR A 137 -13.58 -13.96 1.94
N GLY A 138 -12.26 -14.09 2.13
CA GLY A 138 -11.56 -15.36 2.01
C GLY A 138 -10.11 -15.26 2.47
N SER A 139 -9.56 -16.35 2.97
CA SER A 139 -8.14 -16.51 3.27
C SER A 139 -7.77 -17.98 3.14
N GLY A 140 -6.54 -18.26 2.76
CA GLY A 140 -6.06 -19.62 2.59
C GLY A 140 -4.61 -19.68 2.20
N ALA A 141 -4.13 -20.91 2.01
CA ALA A 141 -2.82 -21.20 1.46
C ALA A 141 -2.88 -22.44 0.58
N ASP A 142 -2.01 -22.49 -0.40
CA ASP A 142 -1.76 -23.64 -1.25
C ASP A 142 -0.25 -23.99 -1.29
N ALA A 143 0.18 -24.82 -2.22
CA ALA A 143 1.60 -25.18 -2.36
C ALA A 143 2.49 -24.03 -2.83
N HIS A 144 1.92 -22.89 -3.25
CA HIS A 144 2.64 -21.81 -3.93
C HIS A 144 2.51 -20.46 -3.26
N SER A 145 1.49 -20.27 -2.41
CA SER A 145 1.19 -18.98 -1.78
C SER A 145 0.32 -19.09 -0.55
N ALA A 146 0.35 -18.05 0.31
CA ALA A 146 -0.68 -17.75 1.29
C ALA A 146 -1.37 -16.43 0.93
N TRP A 147 -2.67 -16.32 1.17
CA TRP A 147 -3.44 -15.14 0.76
C TRP A 147 -4.60 -14.80 1.70
N VAL A 148 -5.00 -13.52 1.67
CA VAL A 148 -6.23 -13.01 2.25
C VAL A 148 -6.87 -12.02 1.30
N THR A 149 -8.19 -12.12 1.13
CA THR A 149 -9.01 -11.18 0.35
C THR A 149 -10.00 -10.51 1.28
N SER A 150 -10.04 -9.19 1.23
CA SER A 150 -10.98 -8.35 1.96
C SER A 150 -11.81 -7.50 0.99
N ARG A 151 -13.04 -7.17 1.37
CA ARG A 151 -13.97 -6.36 0.58
C ARG A 151 -14.53 -5.22 1.42
N LEU A 152 -14.71 -4.06 0.79
CA LEU A 152 -15.41 -2.91 1.34
C LEU A 152 -16.47 -2.47 0.32
N GLU A 153 -17.74 -2.48 0.72
CA GLU A 153 -18.87 -2.03 -0.10
C GLU A 153 -19.11 -0.54 0.17
N PHE A 154 -18.35 0.33 -0.51
CA PHE A 154 -18.32 1.78 -0.27
C PHE A 154 -19.71 2.41 -0.32
N TRP A 155 -20.54 1.95 -1.24
CA TRP A 155 -21.91 2.45 -1.46
C TRP A 155 -22.85 2.23 -0.27
N ARG A 156 -22.54 1.30 0.62
CA ARG A 156 -23.37 1.01 1.82
C ARG A 156 -23.14 2.02 2.95
N HIS A 157 -22.18 2.91 2.80
CA HIS A 157 -21.76 3.82 3.87
C HIS A 157 -22.12 5.27 3.53
N PRO A 158 -23.27 5.80 4.05
CA PRO A 158 -23.76 7.14 3.70
C PRO A 158 -22.72 8.25 3.92
N ALA A 159 -21.93 8.18 4.99
CA ALA A 159 -20.90 9.17 5.30
C ALA A 159 -19.75 9.17 4.27
N LEU A 160 -19.42 8.02 3.68
CA LEU A 160 -18.45 7.92 2.59
C LEU A 160 -19.07 8.42 1.28
N MET A 161 -20.30 8.01 0.97
CA MET A 161 -21.02 8.42 -0.23
C MET A 161 -21.32 9.93 -0.26
N ALA A 162 -21.48 10.57 0.90
CA ALA A 162 -21.65 12.01 0.98
C ALA A 162 -20.37 12.77 0.59
N GLN A 163 -19.18 12.18 0.79
CA GLN A 163 -17.90 12.78 0.41
C GLN A 163 -17.50 12.42 -1.03
N PHE A 164 -17.75 11.19 -1.46
CA PHE A 164 -17.37 10.69 -2.78
C PHE A 164 -18.53 9.90 -3.39
N PRO A 165 -19.46 10.56 -4.13
CA PRO A 165 -20.76 9.99 -4.49
C PRO A 165 -20.71 9.07 -5.73
N PHE A 166 -19.76 8.15 -5.75
CA PHE A 166 -19.62 7.11 -6.76
C PHE A 166 -19.79 5.75 -6.08
N ALA A 167 -20.91 5.07 -6.34
CA ALA A 167 -21.18 3.75 -5.79
C ALA A 167 -20.17 2.75 -6.34
N HIS A 168 -19.40 2.09 -5.47
CA HIS A 168 -18.41 1.11 -5.86
C HIS A 168 -18.12 0.10 -4.76
N ASN A 169 -17.51 -1.01 -5.15
CA ASN A 169 -16.89 -1.97 -4.25
C ASN A 169 -15.38 -1.89 -4.40
N LEU A 170 -14.69 -2.04 -3.28
CA LEU A 170 -13.26 -2.26 -3.22
C LEU A 170 -13.00 -3.70 -2.81
N THR A 171 -12.10 -4.38 -3.50
CA THR A 171 -11.56 -5.68 -3.10
C THR A 171 -10.05 -5.57 -3.06
N MET A 172 -9.44 -6.04 -1.97
CA MET A 172 -8.00 -6.05 -1.81
C MET A 172 -7.55 -7.46 -1.44
N THR A 173 -6.55 -7.96 -2.18
CA THR A 173 -5.94 -9.26 -1.91
C THR A 173 -4.47 -9.06 -1.59
N TYR A 174 -4.06 -9.50 -0.40
CA TYR A 174 -2.65 -9.70 -0.05
C TYR A 174 -2.29 -11.14 -0.36
N ARG A 175 -1.20 -11.35 -1.11
CA ARG A 175 -0.67 -12.66 -1.46
C ARG A 175 0.82 -12.71 -1.17
N LEU A 176 1.22 -13.62 -0.30
CA LEU A 176 2.63 -13.91 -0.01
C LEU A 176 3.06 -15.14 -0.82
N ALA A 177 4.00 -14.95 -1.73
CA ALA A 177 4.50 -16.01 -2.61
C ALA A 177 5.96 -15.76 -2.97
N ASN A 178 6.80 -16.79 -2.94
CA ASN A 178 8.20 -16.74 -3.41
C ASN A 178 9.05 -15.62 -2.77
N GLY A 179 8.77 -15.24 -1.51
CA GLY A 179 9.49 -14.17 -0.82
C GLY A 179 9.02 -12.76 -1.18
N GLU A 180 7.87 -12.63 -1.79
CA GLU A 180 7.29 -11.37 -2.25
C GLU A 180 5.86 -11.24 -1.74
N LEU A 181 5.50 -10.04 -1.30
CA LEU A 181 4.11 -9.67 -0.97
C LEU A 181 3.50 -8.91 -2.12
N GLU A 182 2.51 -9.48 -2.79
CA GLU A 182 1.63 -8.78 -3.73
C GLU A 182 0.46 -8.13 -2.99
N VAL A 183 0.15 -6.88 -3.34
CA VAL A 183 -1.06 -6.18 -2.92
C VAL A 183 -1.87 -5.83 -4.16
N GLU A 184 -2.91 -6.62 -4.42
CA GLU A 184 -3.82 -6.41 -5.53
C GLU A 184 -5.04 -5.64 -5.07
N THR A 185 -5.38 -4.55 -5.78
CA THR A 185 -6.59 -3.76 -5.53
C THR A 185 -7.50 -3.78 -6.75
N SER A 186 -8.80 -4.01 -6.50
CA SER A 186 -9.85 -3.98 -7.51
C SER A 186 -10.94 -2.99 -7.11
N ILE A 187 -11.40 -2.16 -8.06
CA ILE A 187 -12.50 -1.20 -7.92
C ILE A 187 -13.58 -1.58 -8.92
N GLU A 188 -14.73 -2.03 -8.43
CA GLU A 188 -15.91 -2.32 -9.22
C GLU A 188 -16.85 -1.11 -9.21
N ASN A 189 -17.03 -0.44 -10.34
CA ASN A 189 -17.90 0.72 -10.45
C ASN A 189 -19.37 0.29 -10.59
N LEU A 190 -20.16 0.55 -9.57
CA LEU A 190 -21.61 0.29 -9.53
C LEU A 190 -22.45 1.54 -9.86
N SER A 191 -21.81 2.69 -10.10
CA SER A 191 -22.50 3.92 -10.47
C SER A 191 -22.86 3.92 -11.96
N SER A 192 -23.79 4.78 -12.36
CA SER A 192 -24.19 4.98 -13.75
C SER A 192 -23.24 5.89 -14.55
N SER A 193 -22.20 6.43 -13.89
CA SER A 193 -21.20 7.33 -14.50
C SER A 193 -19.79 6.80 -14.33
N PRO A 194 -18.82 7.24 -15.14
CA PRO A 194 -17.43 6.89 -14.93
C PRO A 194 -16.94 7.29 -13.52
N LEU A 195 -16.22 6.38 -12.84
CA LEU A 195 -15.63 6.60 -11.52
C LEU A 195 -14.18 7.02 -11.71
N PRO A 196 -13.76 8.21 -11.24
CA PRO A 196 -12.37 8.63 -11.36
C PRO A 196 -11.50 7.88 -10.37
N VAL A 197 -10.26 7.53 -10.76
CA VAL A 197 -9.32 6.73 -9.96
C VAL A 197 -8.09 7.56 -9.61
N ALA A 198 -7.92 7.84 -8.32
CA ALA A 198 -6.76 8.53 -7.79
C ALA A 198 -6.26 7.88 -6.48
N ILE A 199 -6.36 6.57 -6.38
CA ILE A 199 -5.93 5.80 -5.21
C ILE A 199 -4.40 5.60 -5.17
N GLY A 200 -3.89 5.24 -4.00
CA GLY A 200 -2.50 4.86 -3.81
C GLY A 200 -2.27 4.14 -2.49
N PHE A 201 -1.00 3.88 -2.22
CA PHE A 201 -0.52 3.34 -0.95
C PHE A 201 0.66 4.17 -0.45
N HIS A 202 0.91 4.14 0.86
CA HIS A 202 2.00 4.88 1.49
C HIS A 202 2.85 3.95 2.39
N PRO A 203 3.47 2.91 1.83
CA PRO A 203 4.24 1.96 2.61
C PRO A 203 5.51 2.56 3.20
N TYR A 204 5.74 2.30 4.47
CA TYR A 204 6.88 2.77 5.25
C TYR A 204 7.87 1.63 5.44
N PHE A 205 9.11 1.81 5.03
CA PHE A 205 10.15 0.80 5.08
C PHE A 205 11.32 1.23 5.98
N GLN A 206 11.97 0.25 6.62
CA GLN A 206 13.18 0.41 7.40
C GLN A 206 14.18 -0.69 7.09
N LEU A 207 15.48 -0.37 7.20
CA LEU A 207 16.59 -1.32 7.12
C LEU A 207 17.30 -1.36 8.47
N HIS A 208 17.88 -2.50 8.81
CA HIS A 208 18.50 -2.74 10.13
C HIS A 208 20.03 -2.85 10.06
N ASP A 209 20.60 -3.05 8.87
CA ASP A 209 22.04 -3.30 8.69
C ASP A 209 22.88 -2.04 8.51
N ALA A 210 22.26 -0.87 8.39
CA ALA A 210 22.90 0.41 8.22
C ALA A 210 22.03 1.56 8.75
N PRO A 211 22.63 2.66 9.30
CA PRO A 211 21.87 3.87 9.58
C PRO A 211 21.37 4.50 8.28
N ARG A 212 20.25 5.24 8.35
CA ARG A 212 19.58 5.87 7.21
C ARG A 212 20.52 6.64 6.27
N ASP A 213 21.49 7.39 6.81
CA ASP A 213 22.42 8.20 6.02
C ASP A 213 23.36 7.36 5.12
N GLN A 214 23.44 6.06 5.33
CA GLN A 214 24.20 5.13 4.49
C GLN A 214 23.30 4.40 3.47
N TRP A 215 21.99 4.61 3.52
CA TRP A 215 21.09 4.00 2.57
C TRP A 215 21.26 4.61 1.18
N LYS A 216 21.01 3.78 0.17
CA LYS A 216 21.00 4.20 -1.24
C LYS A 216 19.62 3.93 -1.82
N VAL A 217 19.17 4.82 -2.68
CA VAL A 217 17.83 4.78 -3.27
C VAL A 217 17.92 4.75 -4.78
N HIS A 218 17.17 3.86 -5.41
CA HIS A 218 16.95 3.86 -6.86
C HIS A 218 15.57 4.46 -7.17
N ILE A 219 15.57 5.43 -8.09
CA ILE A 219 14.40 6.18 -8.51
C ILE A 219 14.09 5.84 -9.98
N ALA A 220 13.14 4.93 -10.21
CA ALA A 220 12.77 4.47 -11.54
C ALA A 220 11.84 5.46 -12.26
N ALA A 221 12.28 6.71 -12.45
CA ALA A 221 11.52 7.75 -13.11
C ALA A 221 12.41 8.65 -13.97
N ARG A 222 11.81 9.29 -14.99
CA ARG A 222 12.49 10.29 -15.82
C ARG A 222 12.17 11.71 -15.40
N ASP A 223 10.97 11.94 -14.89
CA ASP A 223 10.45 13.27 -14.60
C ASP A 223 10.23 13.45 -13.09
N HIS A 224 10.75 14.56 -12.56
CA HIS A 224 10.53 15.08 -11.23
C HIS A 224 9.55 16.25 -11.33
N MET A 225 8.36 16.08 -10.75
CA MET A 225 7.29 17.09 -10.81
C MET A 225 7.60 18.26 -9.90
N GLN A 226 7.35 19.47 -10.39
CA GLN A 226 7.55 20.67 -9.58
C GLN A 226 6.30 20.93 -8.74
N LEU A 227 6.50 21.13 -7.44
CA LEU A 227 5.44 21.39 -6.47
C LEU A 227 5.45 22.85 -6.04
N ASN A 228 4.28 23.41 -5.77
CA ASN A 228 4.17 24.69 -5.10
C ASN A 228 4.47 24.55 -3.59
N LYS A 229 4.44 25.65 -2.85
CA LYS A 229 4.69 25.67 -1.38
C LYS A 229 3.66 24.86 -0.55
N GLU A 230 2.53 24.50 -1.14
CA GLU A 230 1.50 23.66 -0.53
C GLU A 230 1.59 22.20 -0.96
N LEU A 231 2.68 21.84 -1.65
CA LEU A 231 2.97 20.51 -2.16
C LEU A 231 1.94 20.01 -3.21
N ILE A 232 1.38 20.95 -3.98
CA ILE A 232 0.50 20.64 -5.12
C ILE A 232 1.33 20.78 -6.41
N PRO A 233 1.24 19.84 -7.37
CA PRO A 233 1.92 19.91 -8.64
C PRO A 233 1.53 21.15 -9.45
N THR A 234 2.52 21.84 -10.01
CA THR A 234 2.32 23.04 -10.84
C THR A 234 2.00 22.70 -12.31
N GLY A 235 2.20 21.46 -12.70
CA GLY A 235 2.20 21.01 -14.10
C GLY A 235 3.57 21.10 -14.78
N GLU A 236 4.58 21.67 -14.11
CA GLU A 236 5.95 21.69 -14.61
C GLU A 236 6.69 20.41 -14.21
N HIS A 237 7.54 19.93 -15.10
CA HIS A 237 8.39 18.75 -14.91
C HIS A 237 9.84 19.13 -15.19
N LYS A 238 10.77 18.54 -14.42
CA LYS A 238 12.18 18.57 -14.68
C LYS A 238 12.70 17.14 -14.83
N PRO A 239 13.77 16.90 -15.56
CA PRO A 239 14.45 15.62 -15.52
C PRO A 239 14.84 15.26 -14.09
N VAL A 240 14.84 13.97 -13.75
CA VAL A 240 15.38 13.49 -12.48
C VAL A 240 16.89 13.77 -12.46
N GLU A 241 17.34 14.61 -11.53
CA GLU A 241 18.75 15.05 -11.41
C GLU A 241 19.50 14.32 -10.29
N PHE A 242 18.86 13.34 -9.64
CA PHE A 242 19.49 12.52 -8.60
C PHE A 242 20.45 11.50 -9.21
N ALA A 243 21.52 11.16 -8.48
CA ALA A 243 22.38 10.03 -8.82
C ALA A 243 21.58 8.70 -8.79
N ASP A 244 22.06 7.69 -9.51
CA ASP A 244 21.46 6.37 -9.48
C ASP A 244 22.52 5.28 -9.20
N PRO A 245 22.50 4.63 -8.02
CA PRO A 245 21.63 4.93 -6.88
C PRO A 245 22.01 6.24 -6.16
N GLN A 246 20.99 6.93 -5.62
CA GLN A 246 21.17 8.15 -4.83
C GLN A 246 21.45 7.81 -3.36
N PRO A 247 22.61 8.17 -2.79
CA PRO A 247 22.84 8.09 -1.35
C PRO A 247 21.90 9.02 -0.59
N LEU A 248 21.22 8.54 0.44
CA LEU A 248 20.31 9.38 1.21
C LEU A 248 21.04 10.44 2.03
N HIS A 249 22.11 10.07 2.72
CA HIS A 249 22.92 10.98 3.53
C HIS A 249 22.04 12.09 4.19
N ALA A 250 22.32 13.36 3.94
CA ALA A 250 21.53 14.48 4.44
C ALA A 250 20.29 14.83 3.55
N ILE A 251 20.05 14.10 2.47
CA ILE A 251 18.93 14.37 1.56
C ILE A 251 17.62 13.93 2.22
N GLN A 252 16.61 14.75 2.06
CA GLN A 252 15.22 14.39 2.37
C GLN A 252 14.40 14.41 1.10
N PHE A 253 13.39 13.54 1.04
CA PHE A 253 12.41 13.48 -0.03
C PHE A 253 11.02 13.78 0.54
N ASP A 254 10.24 14.54 -0.18
CA ASP A 254 8.78 14.63 -0.19
C ASP A 254 8.40 15.02 -1.63
N ASP A 255 8.73 14.13 -2.57
CA ASP A 255 8.86 14.43 -3.99
C ASP A 255 7.98 13.50 -4.82
N VAL A 256 7.42 14.07 -5.91
CA VAL A 256 6.54 13.37 -6.85
C VAL A 256 7.27 13.11 -8.17
N PHE A 257 7.25 11.87 -8.60
CA PHE A 257 7.91 11.40 -9.82
C PHE A 257 6.89 10.81 -10.79
N SER A 258 7.09 11.07 -12.08
CA SER A 258 6.26 10.55 -13.17
C SER A 258 7.11 10.04 -14.34
N ASN A 259 6.48 9.61 -15.43
CA ASN A 259 7.19 9.03 -16.57
C ASN A 259 8.12 7.88 -16.10
N LEU A 260 7.53 6.91 -15.39
CA LEU A 260 8.26 5.85 -14.72
C LEU A 260 9.04 4.99 -15.73
N VAL A 261 10.28 4.64 -15.38
CA VAL A 261 11.11 3.70 -16.14
C VAL A 261 10.63 2.29 -15.88
N ARG A 262 10.13 1.64 -16.93
CA ARG A 262 9.51 0.32 -16.84
C ARG A 262 10.31 -0.74 -17.58
N GLY A 263 10.32 -1.95 -17.02
CA GLY A 263 10.84 -3.15 -17.67
C GLY A 263 9.95 -3.61 -18.83
N ALA A 264 10.36 -4.69 -19.49
CA ALA A 264 9.61 -5.29 -20.59
C ALA A 264 8.22 -5.83 -20.17
N ASP A 265 8.04 -6.12 -18.88
CA ASP A 265 6.78 -6.53 -18.26
C ASP A 265 5.84 -5.35 -17.92
N GLY A 266 6.24 -4.13 -18.24
CA GLY A 266 5.51 -2.90 -17.94
C GLY A 266 5.59 -2.44 -16.49
N ARG A 267 6.41 -3.08 -15.63
CA ARG A 267 6.57 -2.75 -14.21
C ARG A 267 7.74 -1.79 -13.99
N ALA A 268 7.60 -0.92 -12.98
CA ALA A 268 8.67 -0.04 -12.52
C ALA A 268 9.15 -0.49 -11.13
N GLN A 269 10.45 -0.45 -10.88
CA GLN A 269 11.05 -0.91 -9.62
C GLN A 269 11.76 0.23 -8.91
N PHE A 270 11.32 0.55 -7.72
CA PHE A 270 11.98 1.44 -6.77
C PHE A 270 12.60 0.61 -5.67
N TRP A 271 13.76 1.00 -5.16
CA TRP A 271 14.35 0.27 -4.05
C TRP A 271 15.19 1.15 -3.13
N VAL A 272 15.31 0.69 -1.88
CA VAL A 272 16.28 1.17 -0.89
C VAL A 272 17.20 0.02 -0.50
N GLU A 273 18.49 0.33 -0.33
CA GLU A 273 19.54 -0.63 0.00
C GLU A 273 20.41 -0.10 1.13
N GLY A 274 20.69 -0.94 2.13
CA GLY A 274 21.72 -0.75 3.16
C GLY A 274 23.05 -1.37 2.74
N LYS A 275 23.65 -2.18 3.62
CA LYS A 275 24.88 -2.93 3.31
C LYS A 275 24.60 -4.24 2.58
N LYS A 276 23.55 -4.97 2.99
CA LYS A 276 23.10 -6.24 2.44
C LYS A 276 21.59 -6.27 2.24
N GLU A 277 20.87 -5.61 3.15
CA GLU A 277 19.41 -5.53 3.13
C GLU A 277 18.97 -4.62 2.00
N ARG A 278 17.97 -5.09 1.25
CA ARG A 278 17.31 -4.30 0.20
C ARG A 278 15.81 -4.55 0.24
N ILE A 279 15.04 -3.50 0.07
CA ILE A 279 13.60 -3.58 -0.15
C ILE A 279 13.31 -3.00 -1.53
N THR A 280 12.72 -3.82 -2.40
CA THR A 280 12.26 -3.40 -3.73
C THR A 280 10.74 -3.29 -3.72
N VAL A 281 10.22 -2.17 -4.20
CA VAL A 281 8.79 -1.96 -4.45
C VAL A 281 8.56 -1.88 -5.94
N THR A 282 7.81 -2.85 -6.46
CA THR A 282 7.51 -2.97 -7.89
C THR A 282 6.10 -2.46 -8.15
N TYR A 283 5.93 -1.50 -9.07
CA TYR A 283 4.65 -0.91 -9.42
C TYR A 283 4.11 -1.53 -10.71
N GLY A 284 2.87 -1.95 -10.68
CA GLY A 284 2.15 -2.34 -11.90
C GLY A 284 1.86 -1.15 -12.83
N PRO A 285 1.47 -1.42 -14.09
CA PRO A 285 1.38 -0.38 -15.12
C PRO A 285 0.39 0.76 -14.82
N LYS A 286 -0.65 0.54 -14.04
CA LYS A 286 -1.65 1.57 -13.71
C LYS A 286 -1.26 2.45 -12.51
N TYR A 287 -0.22 2.10 -11.76
CA TYR A 287 0.42 3.03 -10.83
C TYR A 287 1.42 3.86 -11.64
N THR A 288 0.97 5.01 -12.13
CA THR A 288 1.70 5.85 -13.09
C THR A 288 2.59 6.90 -12.43
N VAL A 289 2.44 7.08 -11.12
CA VAL A 289 3.12 8.09 -10.31
C VAL A 289 3.77 7.41 -9.11
N ALA A 290 4.94 7.89 -8.72
CA ALA A 290 5.61 7.53 -7.48
C ALA A 290 5.79 8.78 -6.61
N VAL A 291 5.45 8.67 -5.32
CA VAL A 291 5.91 9.62 -4.32
C VAL A 291 6.99 8.94 -3.50
N ILE A 292 8.07 9.65 -3.23
CA ILE A 292 9.11 9.22 -2.30
C ILE A 292 9.10 10.17 -1.12
N TYR A 293 8.88 9.61 0.08
CA TYR A 293 8.92 10.36 1.33
C TYR A 293 9.98 9.79 2.25
N ALA A 294 11.02 10.57 2.55
CA ALA A 294 12.14 10.15 3.40
C ALA A 294 12.70 11.35 4.17
N PRO A 295 12.06 11.77 5.28
CA PRO A 295 12.51 12.91 6.08
C PRO A 295 13.86 12.63 6.75
N ALA A 296 14.74 13.60 6.79
CA ALA A 296 16.13 13.44 7.30
C ALA A 296 16.19 13.01 8.79
N ALA A 297 15.19 13.37 9.59
CA ALA A 297 15.15 13.07 11.03
C ALA A 297 14.47 11.75 11.37
N ARG A 298 14.22 10.86 10.41
CA ARG A 298 13.47 9.61 10.59
C ARG A 298 14.18 8.45 9.92
N ASP A 299 14.16 7.29 10.56
CA ASP A 299 14.78 6.05 10.07
C ASP A 299 13.80 5.22 9.26
N PHE A 300 13.16 5.85 8.27
CA PHE A 300 12.30 5.19 7.29
C PHE A 300 12.34 5.86 5.94
N ILE A 301 11.88 5.16 4.93
CA ILE A 301 11.57 5.66 3.59
C ILE A 301 10.24 5.10 3.11
N CYS A 302 9.50 5.90 2.32
CA CYS A 302 8.28 5.47 1.67
C CYS A 302 8.47 5.46 0.16
N PHE A 303 7.97 4.42 -0.51
CA PHE A 303 7.79 4.36 -1.95
C PHE A 303 6.31 4.17 -2.22
N GLU A 304 5.65 5.21 -2.71
CA GLU A 304 4.20 5.29 -2.75
C GLU A 304 3.68 5.05 -4.16
N PRO A 305 3.15 3.85 -4.49
CA PRO A 305 2.50 3.61 -5.77
C PRO A 305 1.17 4.39 -5.81
N MET A 306 1.05 5.31 -6.79
CA MET A 306 -0.15 6.12 -6.97
C MET A 306 -0.69 6.00 -8.40
N SER A 307 -2.02 5.91 -8.52
CA SER A 307 -2.71 5.85 -9.81
C SER A 307 -2.89 7.22 -10.46
N ALA A 308 -2.70 8.31 -9.71
CA ALA A 308 -2.75 9.69 -10.17
C ALA A 308 -1.81 10.58 -9.36
N ILE A 309 -1.53 11.78 -9.86
CA ILE A 309 -0.78 12.80 -9.13
C ILE A 309 -1.59 13.36 -7.95
N THR A 310 -0.90 14.02 -7.01
CA THR A 310 -1.53 14.86 -5.98
C THR A 310 -2.48 15.84 -6.64
N ASP A 311 -3.67 16.02 -6.06
CA ASP A 311 -4.76 16.85 -6.62
C ASP A 311 -5.23 16.47 -8.02
N GLY A 312 -5.04 15.21 -8.40
CA GLY A 312 -5.25 14.72 -9.77
C GLY A 312 -6.63 15.00 -10.34
N PHE A 313 -7.68 15.02 -9.51
CA PHE A 313 -9.05 15.33 -9.95
C PHE A 313 -9.19 16.78 -10.42
N ASN A 314 -8.67 17.75 -9.65
CA ASN A 314 -8.78 19.18 -9.95
C ASN A 314 -7.82 19.56 -11.09
N LEU A 315 -6.62 19.01 -11.07
CA LEU A 315 -5.62 19.24 -12.14
C LEU A 315 -6.05 18.62 -13.46
N ALA A 316 -6.80 17.52 -13.46
CA ALA A 316 -7.40 16.98 -14.67
C ALA A 316 -8.51 17.88 -15.20
N HIS A 317 -9.35 18.43 -14.35
CA HIS A 317 -10.40 19.38 -14.75
C HIS A 317 -9.82 20.66 -15.33
N SER A 318 -8.75 21.18 -14.78
CA SER A 318 -8.06 22.39 -15.28
C SER A 318 -7.24 22.15 -16.56
N GLY A 319 -7.07 20.87 -16.97
CA GLY A 319 -6.30 20.48 -18.16
C GLY A 319 -4.78 20.41 -17.94
N VAL A 320 -4.32 20.59 -16.69
CA VAL A 320 -2.90 20.45 -16.31
C VAL A 320 -2.47 18.98 -16.29
N TYR A 321 -3.34 18.09 -15.82
CA TYR A 321 -3.10 16.63 -15.79
C TYR A 321 -4.05 15.89 -16.75
N LYS A 322 -3.50 15.05 -17.64
CA LYS A 322 -4.29 14.39 -18.70
C LYS A 322 -4.44 12.87 -18.51
N GLU A 323 -3.68 12.29 -17.60
CA GLU A 323 -3.59 10.84 -17.39
C GLU A 323 -4.52 10.32 -16.28
N LEU A 324 -5.47 11.14 -15.80
CA LEU A 324 -6.42 10.69 -14.78
C LEU A 324 -7.21 9.49 -15.30
N GLN A 325 -7.07 8.36 -14.63
CA GLN A 325 -7.78 7.12 -14.96
C GLN A 325 -9.24 7.20 -14.51
N SER A 326 -10.09 6.43 -15.18
CA SER A 326 -11.49 6.25 -14.78
C SER A 326 -11.98 4.83 -15.05
N VAL A 327 -12.96 4.38 -14.27
CA VAL A 327 -13.64 3.11 -14.46
C VAL A 327 -15.00 3.38 -15.09
N PRO A 328 -15.28 2.90 -16.31
CA PRO A 328 -16.61 3.01 -16.90
C PRO A 328 -17.70 2.39 -16.01
N ALA A 329 -18.94 2.83 -16.16
CA ALA A 329 -20.08 2.23 -15.45
C ALA A 329 -20.14 0.72 -15.66
N GLY A 330 -20.32 -0.05 -14.58
CA GLY A 330 -20.39 -1.51 -14.61
C GLY A 330 -19.07 -2.22 -14.91
N SER A 331 -17.95 -1.50 -14.97
CA SER A 331 -16.62 -2.06 -15.25
C SER A 331 -15.78 -2.17 -13.98
N VAL A 332 -14.61 -2.82 -14.11
CA VAL A 332 -13.65 -3.05 -13.03
C VAL A 332 -12.27 -2.50 -13.41
N TRP A 333 -11.68 -1.73 -12.51
CA TRP A 333 -10.26 -1.38 -12.50
C TRP A 333 -9.54 -2.35 -11.58
N LYS A 334 -8.33 -2.80 -11.96
CA LYS A 334 -7.54 -3.72 -11.16
C LYS A 334 -6.07 -3.44 -11.37
N GLU A 335 -5.31 -3.41 -10.29
CA GLU A 335 -3.85 -3.24 -10.32
C GLU A 335 -3.19 -3.83 -9.08
N SER A 336 -1.88 -4.16 -9.22
CA SER A 336 -1.03 -4.66 -8.13
C SER A 336 0.24 -3.85 -7.97
N PHE A 337 0.78 -3.88 -6.76
CA PHE A 337 2.20 -3.60 -6.50
C PHE A 337 2.77 -4.70 -5.60
N TRP A 338 4.10 -4.81 -5.57
CA TRP A 338 4.80 -5.89 -4.88
C TRP A 338 5.88 -5.32 -3.96
N ILE A 339 6.09 -5.97 -2.83
CA ILE A 339 7.16 -5.67 -1.86
C ILE A 339 8.06 -6.90 -1.78
N THR A 340 9.33 -6.75 -2.14
CA THR A 340 10.32 -7.83 -2.16
C THR A 340 11.52 -7.46 -1.28
N PRO A 341 11.57 -7.92 -0.02
CA PRO A 341 12.75 -7.77 0.84
C PRO A 341 13.78 -8.85 0.50
N THR A 342 15.06 -8.49 0.54
CA THR A 342 16.21 -9.40 0.36
C THR A 342 17.35 -9.04 1.29
N GLY A 343 18.14 -10.03 1.71
CA GLY A 343 19.34 -9.81 2.54
C GLY A 343 19.11 -9.67 4.04
N PHE A 344 17.84 -9.85 4.50
CA PHE A 344 17.46 -9.83 5.91
C PHE A 344 17.77 -11.12 6.67
#